data_2c551ec629ae9d5ecefd1308b3e25b7d
#
_entry.id   2c551ec629ae9d5ecefd1308b3e25b7d
#
_cell.length_a   1.000
_cell.length_b   1.000
_cell.length_c   1.000
_cell.angle_alpha   90.00
_cell.angle_beta   90.00
_cell.angle_gamma   90.00
#
_symmetry.space_group_name_H-M   'P 1'
#
loop_
_entity.id
_entity.type
_entity.pdbx_description
1 polymer ?
#
loop_
_entity_poly.entity_id
_entity_poly.type
_entity_poly.pdbx_seq_one_letter_code
_entity_poly.pdbx_strand_id
1 'polypeptide(L)'
;MFIKYKKKTILVTGTAGFIGFHLANRLLSLGYRVIWIDNITDYYDPKIKIKRNKILLAFPEYKFYKKNIADFKVLNSIVKKEEPKAIVHLAAQAGVRYSLTNHWAYAESNYLGTLNIFEAAKVNKIKRVIFASSSSVYGKNKEMPFSESHTVDHPISIYAASKKANEVLAHSYHHLYNIETAGLRFFTVYGEYGRPDLALFKFTKNILLDKPIDVYNGGEMARDF
;
A
#
# COMPACT_ATOMS: atom_id res chain seq x y z
N MET A 1 30.86 -5.25 26.49
CA MET A 1 30.05 -4.06 26.30
C MET A 1 29.43 -4.15 24.89
N PHE A 2 28.22 -4.69 24.77
CA PHE A 2 27.56 -4.82 23.45
C PHE A 2 27.07 -3.44 23.04
N ILE A 3 27.65 -2.85 22.00
CA ILE A 3 27.14 -1.63 21.37
C ILE A 3 25.77 -2.02 20.79
N LYS A 4 24.69 -1.67 21.50
CA LYS A 4 23.31 -1.76 20.97
C LYS A 4 23.22 -0.74 19.83
N TYR A 5 23.48 -1.17 18.59
CA TYR A 5 23.11 -0.35 17.44
C TYR A 5 21.63 -0.02 17.56
N LYS A 6 21.30 1.27 17.64
CA LYS A 6 19.92 1.73 17.69
C LYS A 6 19.22 1.22 16.43
N LYS A 7 18.34 0.23 16.58
CA LYS A 7 17.63 -0.40 15.44
C LYS A 7 16.96 0.70 14.62
N LYS A 8 17.17 0.69 13.29
CA LYS A 8 16.52 1.67 12.40
C LYS A 8 15.01 1.45 12.44
N THR A 9 14.28 2.51 12.73
CA THR A 9 12.80 2.49 12.74
C THR A 9 12.28 2.81 11.34
N ILE A 10 11.37 1.97 10.84
CA ILE A 10 10.67 2.17 9.56
C ILE A 10 9.17 2.30 9.87
N LEU A 11 8.54 3.32 9.35
CA LEU A 11 7.07 3.42 9.34
C LEU A 11 6.54 2.72 8.10
N VAL A 12 5.66 1.74 8.29
CA VAL A 12 4.96 1.06 7.19
C VAL A 12 3.47 1.29 7.37
N THR A 13 2.80 1.90 6.41
CA THR A 13 1.34 2.01 6.43
C THR A 13 0.71 0.87 5.64
N GLY A 14 -0.46 0.39 6.05
CA GLY A 14 -1.16 -0.68 5.35
C GLY A 14 -0.63 -2.09 5.62
N THR A 15 -0.02 -2.34 6.78
CA THR A 15 0.54 -3.67 7.12
C THR A 15 -0.50 -4.74 7.45
N ALA A 16 -1.76 -4.38 7.72
CA ALA A 16 -2.86 -5.35 7.73
C ALA A 16 -3.25 -5.80 6.32
N GLY A 17 -2.81 -5.06 5.29
CA GLY A 17 -2.91 -5.45 3.89
C GLY A 17 -1.94 -6.59 3.53
N PHE A 18 -2.08 -7.13 2.33
CA PHE A 18 -1.30 -8.27 1.86
C PHE A 18 0.19 -7.94 1.73
N ILE A 19 0.54 -6.96 0.90
CA ILE A 19 1.95 -6.59 0.65
C ILE A 19 2.60 -6.04 1.92
N GLY A 20 1.87 -5.20 2.66
CA GLY A 20 2.37 -4.60 3.89
C GLY A 20 2.70 -5.62 4.98
N PHE A 21 1.91 -6.69 5.10
CA PHE A 21 2.18 -7.80 6.00
C PHE A 21 3.53 -8.48 5.69
N HIS A 22 3.75 -8.87 4.44
CA HIS A 22 5.00 -9.53 4.04
C HIS A 22 6.22 -8.63 4.21
N LEU A 23 6.10 -7.35 3.84
CA LEU A 23 7.16 -6.38 4.04
C LEU A 23 7.50 -6.20 5.52
N ALA A 24 6.48 -6.00 6.36
CA ALA A 24 6.68 -5.82 7.80
C ALA A 24 7.34 -7.06 8.43
N ASN A 25 6.86 -8.26 8.07
CA ASN A 25 7.45 -9.52 8.54
C ASN A 25 8.93 -9.62 8.14
N ARG A 26 9.26 -9.29 6.89
CA ARG A 26 10.64 -9.32 6.41
C ARG A 26 11.52 -8.29 7.12
N LEU A 27 11.06 -7.05 7.30
CA LEU A 27 11.80 -6.01 8.03
C LEU A 27 12.06 -6.42 9.48
N LEU A 28 11.07 -6.97 10.16
CA LEU A 28 11.20 -7.47 11.53
C LEU A 28 12.21 -8.61 11.63
N SER A 29 12.18 -9.57 10.70
CA SER A 29 13.15 -10.68 10.65
C SER A 29 14.59 -10.18 10.38
N LEU A 30 14.76 -9.04 9.73
CA LEU A 30 16.04 -8.37 9.53
C LEU A 30 16.45 -7.47 10.72
N GLY A 31 15.67 -7.44 11.78
CA GLY A 31 15.99 -6.70 13.00
C GLY A 31 15.64 -5.21 12.97
N TYR A 32 14.84 -4.74 11.98
CA TYR A 32 14.31 -3.38 12.02
C TYR A 32 13.21 -3.25 13.07
N ARG A 33 13.03 -2.03 13.59
CA ARG A 33 11.83 -1.68 14.33
C ARG A 33 10.76 -1.19 13.35
N VAL A 34 9.58 -1.78 13.37
CA VAL A 34 8.49 -1.44 12.46
C VAL A 34 7.35 -0.76 13.23
N ILE A 35 7.04 0.47 12.83
CA ILE A 35 5.86 1.21 13.27
C ILE A 35 4.80 1.05 12.20
N TRP A 36 3.61 0.70 12.61
CA TRP A 36 2.52 0.43 11.70
C TRP A 36 1.31 1.31 11.94
N ILE A 37 0.71 1.80 10.84
CA ILE A 37 -0.57 2.51 10.85
C ILE A 37 -1.50 1.83 9.85
N ASP A 38 -2.67 1.40 10.31
CA ASP A 38 -3.75 0.86 9.49
C ASP A 38 -5.08 1.09 10.20
N ASN A 39 -6.16 1.34 9.45
CA ASN A 39 -7.49 1.51 10.03
C ASN A 39 -8.30 0.22 10.06
N ILE A 40 -7.79 -0.87 9.46
CA ILE A 40 -8.45 -2.19 9.37
C ILE A 40 -9.87 -2.05 8.80
N THR A 41 -9.97 -1.48 7.58
CA THR A 41 -11.27 -1.33 6.90
C THR A 41 -11.95 -2.69 6.66
N ASP A 42 -13.26 -2.67 6.52
CA ASP A 42 -14.14 -3.82 6.23
C ASP A 42 -14.35 -4.06 4.73
N TYR A 43 -13.56 -3.45 3.86
CA TYR A 43 -13.63 -3.62 2.40
C TYR A 43 -13.65 -5.12 1.98
N TYR A 44 -12.97 -5.97 2.72
CA TYR A 44 -13.13 -7.43 2.72
C TYR A 44 -13.05 -7.94 4.16
N ASP A 45 -13.39 -9.22 4.40
CA ASP A 45 -13.43 -9.80 5.75
C ASP A 45 -12.22 -9.38 6.60
N PRO A 46 -12.43 -8.60 7.66
CA PRO A 46 -11.33 -8.09 8.50
C PRO A 46 -10.60 -9.20 9.26
N LYS A 47 -11.16 -10.40 9.38
CA LYS A 47 -10.51 -11.52 10.08
C LYS A 47 -9.14 -11.85 9.49
N ILE A 48 -8.97 -11.77 8.16
CA ILE A 48 -7.66 -12.00 7.54
C ILE A 48 -6.66 -10.90 7.91
N LYS A 49 -7.10 -9.64 8.01
CA LYS A 49 -6.29 -8.50 8.44
C LYS A 49 -5.85 -8.66 9.90
N ILE A 50 -6.78 -9.07 10.76
CA ILE A 50 -6.52 -9.35 12.18
C ILE A 50 -5.54 -10.52 12.34
N LYS A 51 -5.68 -11.59 11.54
CA LYS A 51 -4.76 -12.73 11.55
C LYS A 51 -3.33 -12.31 11.17
N ARG A 52 -3.15 -11.55 10.09
CA ARG A 52 -1.85 -10.99 9.70
C ARG A 52 -1.24 -10.16 10.82
N ASN A 53 -2.03 -9.27 11.43
CA ASN A 53 -1.57 -8.44 12.54
C ASN A 53 -1.14 -9.28 13.76
N LYS A 54 -1.91 -10.33 14.11
CA LYS A 54 -1.58 -11.21 15.23
C LYS A 54 -0.20 -11.89 15.05
N ILE A 55 0.15 -12.26 13.82
CA ILE A 55 1.47 -12.82 13.50
C ILE A 55 2.57 -11.78 13.76
N LEU A 56 2.37 -10.54 13.30
CA LEU A 56 3.37 -9.48 13.47
C LEU A 56 3.52 -9.04 14.94
N LEU A 57 2.47 -9.09 15.74
CA LEU A 57 2.50 -8.76 17.18
C LEU A 57 3.37 -9.72 18.01
N ALA A 58 3.79 -10.87 17.46
CA ALA A 58 4.75 -11.73 18.10
C ALA A 58 6.18 -11.16 18.13
N PHE A 59 6.46 -10.14 17.31
CA PHE A 59 7.77 -9.47 17.30
C PHE A 59 7.76 -8.28 18.27
N PRO A 60 8.69 -8.22 19.24
CA PRO A 60 8.74 -7.12 20.23
C PRO A 60 9.07 -5.76 19.59
N GLU A 61 9.71 -5.75 18.42
CA GLU A 61 10.03 -4.53 17.64
C GLU A 61 8.89 -4.02 16.78
N TYR A 62 7.73 -4.66 16.84
CA TYR A 62 6.54 -4.27 16.09
C TYR A 62 5.60 -3.44 16.95
N LYS A 63 5.23 -2.25 16.49
CA LYS A 63 4.31 -1.36 17.20
C LYS A 63 3.17 -0.92 16.31
N PHE A 64 1.95 -1.27 16.71
CA PHE A 64 0.73 -1.02 15.96
C PHE A 64 -0.04 0.20 16.43
N TYR A 65 -0.50 0.99 15.46
CA TYR A 65 -1.45 2.08 15.65
C TYR A 65 -2.68 1.87 14.75
N LYS A 66 -3.83 1.49 15.32
CA LYS A 66 -5.10 1.43 14.59
C LYS A 66 -5.62 2.84 14.39
N LYS A 67 -5.21 3.48 13.30
CA LYS A 67 -5.53 4.89 12.98
C LYS A 67 -5.71 5.07 11.48
N ASN A 68 -6.48 6.11 11.10
CA ASN A 68 -6.66 6.50 9.70
C ASN A 68 -5.57 7.50 9.29
N ILE A 69 -4.92 7.26 8.16
CA ILE A 69 -3.91 8.17 7.59
C ILE A 69 -4.51 9.48 7.05
N ALA A 70 -5.83 9.52 6.83
CA ALA A 70 -6.53 10.74 6.47
C ALA A 70 -6.60 11.76 7.63
N ASP A 71 -6.39 11.33 8.88
CA ASP A 71 -6.24 12.22 10.04
C ASP A 71 -4.78 12.68 10.17
N PHE A 72 -4.49 13.85 9.60
CA PHE A 72 -3.13 14.42 9.62
C PHE A 72 -2.61 14.64 11.05
N LYS A 73 -3.45 15.13 11.97
CA LYS A 73 -3.01 15.46 13.35
C LYS A 73 -2.51 14.20 14.05
N VAL A 74 -3.28 13.12 13.95
CA VAL A 74 -2.92 11.84 14.55
C VAL A 74 -1.70 11.24 13.86
N LEU A 75 -1.66 11.20 12.51
CA LEU A 75 -0.52 10.70 11.75
C LEU A 75 0.77 11.44 12.12
N ASN A 76 0.75 12.77 12.08
CA ASN A 76 1.91 13.61 12.38
C ASN A 76 2.41 13.41 13.83
N SER A 77 1.50 13.26 14.79
CA SER A 77 1.86 12.98 16.19
C SER A 77 2.60 11.64 16.34
N ILE A 78 2.18 10.61 15.59
CA ILE A 78 2.84 9.29 15.59
C ILE A 78 4.23 9.41 14.93
N VAL A 79 4.34 10.04 13.76
CA VAL A 79 5.62 10.22 13.06
C VAL A 79 6.61 10.98 13.92
N LYS A 80 6.18 12.07 14.56
CA LYS A 80 7.00 12.85 15.50
C LYS A 80 7.48 12.03 16.69
N LYS A 81 6.60 11.22 17.29
CA LYS A 81 6.92 10.37 18.45
C LYS A 81 7.89 9.24 18.13
N GLU A 82 7.70 8.58 16.98
CA GLU A 82 8.41 7.35 16.64
C GLU A 82 9.69 7.60 15.83
N GLU A 83 9.88 8.79 15.29
CA GLU A 83 11.05 9.25 14.55
C GLU A 83 11.56 8.25 13.49
N PRO A 84 10.70 7.77 12.58
CA PRO A 84 11.12 6.80 11.59
C PRO A 84 12.19 7.39 10.65
N LYS A 85 13.13 6.55 10.19
CA LYS A 85 14.16 6.95 9.23
C LYS A 85 13.67 6.95 7.78
N ALA A 86 12.60 6.20 7.52
CA ALA A 86 11.92 6.16 6.23
C ALA A 86 10.45 5.78 6.42
N ILE A 87 9.63 6.12 5.44
CA ILE A 87 8.22 5.72 5.37
C ILE A 87 8.04 4.82 4.16
N VAL A 88 7.37 3.68 4.35
CA VAL A 88 6.85 2.84 3.27
C VAL A 88 5.33 2.90 3.30
N HIS A 89 4.78 3.62 2.33
CA HIS A 89 3.35 3.93 2.26
C HIS A 89 2.63 2.94 1.35
N LEU A 90 1.97 1.94 1.96
CA LEU A 90 1.20 0.92 1.25
C LEU A 90 -0.30 0.96 1.58
N ALA A 91 -0.71 1.78 2.56
CA ALA A 91 -2.12 1.98 2.87
C ALA A 91 -2.81 2.69 1.70
N ALA A 92 -3.86 2.10 1.21
CA ALA A 92 -4.68 2.65 0.16
C ALA A 92 -6.01 1.90 0.07
N GLN A 93 -7.04 2.54 -0.46
CA GLN A 93 -8.16 1.82 -1.00
C GLN A 93 -7.75 1.25 -2.36
N ALA A 94 -7.73 -0.08 -2.45
CA ALA A 94 -7.38 -0.80 -3.67
C ALA A 94 -8.62 -1.35 -4.37
N GLY A 95 -8.47 -1.73 -5.63
CA GLY A 95 -9.54 -2.34 -6.43
C GLY A 95 -10.10 -1.41 -7.50
N VAL A 96 -9.83 -1.72 -8.77
CA VAL A 96 -10.33 -0.94 -9.91
C VAL A 96 -11.86 -0.94 -9.94
N ARG A 97 -12.50 -2.10 -9.75
CA ARG A 97 -13.97 -2.21 -9.82
C ARG A 97 -14.68 -1.45 -8.72
N TYR A 98 -14.20 -1.55 -7.49
CA TYR A 98 -14.78 -0.81 -6.36
C TYR A 98 -14.66 0.70 -6.55
N SER A 99 -13.65 1.16 -7.30
CA SER A 99 -13.51 2.59 -7.61
C SER A 99 -14.59 3.14 -8.55
N LEU A 100 -15.39 2.29 -9.17
CA LEU A 100 -16.53 2.70 -9.99
C LEU A 100 -17.79 2.98 -9.16
N THR A 101 -17.86 2.45 -7.95
CA THR A 101 -19.05 2.54 -7.08
C THR A 101 -18.81 3.40 -5.82
N ASN A 102 -17.57 3.53 -5.35
CA ASN A 102 -17.25 4.31 -4.15
C ASN A 102 -16.02 5.20 -4.37
N HIS A 103 -16.21 6.34 -5.00
CA HIS A 103 -15.15 7.30 -5.31
C HIS A 103 -14.55 7.94 -4.06
N TRP A 104 -15.37 8.21 -3.03
CA TRP A 104 -14.95 8.88 -1.81
C TRP A 104 -13.92 8.10 -1.00
N ALA A 105 -13.99 6.78 -1.00
CA ALA A 105 -12.98 5.94 -0.35
C ALA A 105 -11.58 6.15 -0.96
N TYR A 106 -11.51 6.43 -2.27
CA TYR A 106 -10.24 6.74 -2.96
C TYR A 106 -9.80 8.19 -2.72
N ALA A 107 -10.74 9.12 -2.67
CA ALA A 107 -10.43 10.51 -2.33
C ALA A 107 -9.80 10.60 -0.93
N GLU A 108 -10.42 9.98 0.06
CA GLU A 108 -9.93 9.99 1.43
C GLU A 108 -8.61 9.23 1.58
N SER A 109 -8.57 7.94 1.17
CA SER A 109 -7.39 7.11 1.43
C SER A 109 -6.22 7.44 0.50
N ASN A 110 -6.48 7.57 -0.82
CA ASN A 110 -5.40 7.61 -1.80
C ASN A 110 -4.92 9.03 -2.08
N TYR A 111 -5.79 10.03 -2.12
CA TYR A 111 -5.36 11.42 -2.30
C TYR A 111 -5.00 12.06 -0.95
N LEU A 112 -5.98 12.24 -0.05
CA LEU A 112 -5.75 12.91 1.22
C LEU A 112 -4.75 12.14 2.11
N GLY A 113 -4.91 10.82 2.21
CA GLY A 113 -4.01 9.98 2.99
C GLY A 113 -2.56 10.06 2.50
N THR A 114 -2.33 10.02 1.18
CA THR A 114 -0.98 10.14 0.61
C THR A 114 -0.42 11.56 0.79
N LEU A 115 -1.23 12.61 0.60
CA LEU A 115 -0.81 13.98 0.90
C LEU A 115 -0.34 14.11 2.35
N ASN A 116 -1.11 13.56 3.29
CA ASN A 116 -0.76 13.59 4.71
C ASN A 116 0.56 12.87 5.02
N ILE A 117 0.86 11.77 4.32
CA ILE A 117 2.14 11.06 4.45
C ILE A 117 3.31 11.96 4.02
N PHE A 118 3.20 12.64 2.88
CA PHE A 118 4.24 13.54 2.40
C PHE A 118 4.38 14.77 3.31
N GLU A 119 3.26 15.35 3.77
CA GLU A 119 3.30 16.46 4.73
C GLU A 119 3.94 16.03 6.06
N ALA A 120 3.59 14.86 6.59
CA ALA A 120 4.22 14.35 7.80
C ALA A 120 5.72 14.10 7.60
N ALA A 121 6.13 13.60 6.44
CA ALA A 121 7.53 13.42 6.10
C ALA A 121 8.27 14.77 6.06
N LYS A 122 7.69 15.77 5.41
CA LYS A 122 8.24 17.14 5.33
C LYS A 122 8.42 17.76 6.72
N VAL A 123 7.34 17.79 7.51
CA VAL A 123 7.34 18.41 8.86
C VAL A 123 8.34 17.75 9.79
N ASN A 124 8.48 16.43 9.72
CA ASN A 124 9.40 15.68 10.59
C ASN A 124 10.77 15.40 9.95
N LYS A 125 11.07 16.04 8.81
CA LYS A 125 12.38 15.94 8.13
C LYS A 125 12.75 14.51 7.73
N ILE A 126 11.76 13.66 7.44
CA ILE A 126 11.98 12.32 6.90
C ILE A 126 12.44 12.44 5.44
N LYS A 127 13.60 11.87 5.14
CA LYS A 127 14.25 12.05 3.83
C LYS A 127 13.85 11.03 2.77
N ARG A 128 13.13 9.96 3.14
CA ARG A 128 12.82 8.88 2.20
C ARG A 128 11.39 8.40 2.37
N VAL A 129 10.64 8.41 1.26
CA VAL A 129 9.27 7.87 1.17
C VAL A 129 9.20 6.93 -0.03
N ILE A 130 8.90 5.66 0.24
CA ILE A 130 8.59 4.66 -0.79
C ILE A 130 7.08 4.45 -0.77
N PHE A 131 6.42 4.41 -1.91
CA PHE A 131 4.95 4.28 -1.95
C PHE A 131 4.47 3.34 -3.04
N ALA A 132 3.28 2.76 -2.81
CA ALA A 132 2.63 1.91 -3.77
C ALA A 132 1.93 2.74 -4.85
N SER A 133 2.44 2.71 -6.07
CA SER A 133 1.71 2.99 -7.29
C SER A 133 1.03 1.72 -7.81
N SER A 134 0.72 1.61 -9.08
CA SER A 134 0.05 0.46 -9.67
C SER A 134 0.29 0.40 -11.18
N SER A 135 0.36 -0.79 -11.75
CA SER A 135 0.32 -0.98 -13.21
C SER A 135 -0.95 -0.42 -13.87
N SER A 136 -2.01 -0.18 -13.09
CA SER A 136 -3.23 0.48 -13.58
C SER A 136 -2.99 1.89 -14.14
N VAL A 137 -1.88 2.55 -13.77
CA VAL A 137 -1.53 3.89 -14.31
C VAL A 137 -1.24 3.86 -15.81
N TYR A 138 -0.82 2.72 -16.36
CA TYR A 138 -0.59 2.56 -17.80
C TYR A 138 -1.88 2.70 -18.64
N GLY A 139 -3.05 2.56 -18.03
CA GLY A 139 -4.34 2.82 -18.68
C GLY A 139 -4.58 1.91 -19.90
N LYS A 140 -4.77 2.55 -21.07
CA LYS A 140 -4.96 1.87 -22.37
C LYS A 140 -3.66 1.73 -23.19
N ASN A 141 -2.50 1.88 -22.59
CA ASN A 141 -1.25 1.70 -23.32
C ASN A 141 -1.19 0.28 -23.92
N LYS A 142 -0.84 0.19 -25.20
CA LYS A 142 -0.76 -1.06 -25.97
C LYS A 142 0.69 -1.53 -26.17
N GLU A 143 1.67 -0.70 -25.85
CA GLU A 143 3.08 -1.06 -25.99
C GLU A 143 3.47 -2.04 -24.90
N MET A 144 4.02 -3.17 -25.29
CA MET A 144 4.48 -4.25 -24.42
C MET A 144 5.93 -4.63 -24.73
N PRO A 145 6.72 -4.93 -23.69
CA PRO A 145 6.42 -4.88 -22.25
C PRO A 145 6.23 -3.43 -21.75
N PHE A 146 5.49 -3.24 -20.68
CA PHE A 146 5.38 -1.91 -20.05
C PHE A 146 6.74 -1.42 -19.55
N SER A 147 7.00 -0.13 -19.74
CA SER A 147 8.21 0.55 -19.29
C SER A 147 7.87 1.72 -18.37
N GLU A 148 8.74 2.03 -17.42
CA GLU A 148 8.59 3.19 -16.54
C GLU A 148 8.63 4.52 -17.31
N SER A 149 9.24 4.52 -18.52
CA SER A 149 9.30 5.68 -19.40
C SER A 149 8.01 5.95 -20.18
N HIS A 150 7.09 4.98 -20.21
CA HIS A 150 5.82 5.15 -20.92
C HIS A 150 4.97 6.26 -20.28
N THR A 151 4.33 7.07 -21.13
CA THR A 151 3.35 8.07 -20.71
C THR A 151 2.17 7.40 -20.01
N VAL A 152 1.79 7.91 -18.83
CA VAL A 152 0.72 7.37 -17.99
C VAL A 152 -0.33 8.44 -17.65
N ASP A 153 -0.62 9.33 -18.61
CA ASP A 153 -1.49 10.51 -18.42
C ASP A 153 -2.97 10.22 -18.72
N HIS A 154 -3.30 8.99 -19.13
CA HIS A 154 -4.65 8.59 -19.50
C HIS A 154 -5.17 7.41 -18.65
N PRO A 155 -5.27 7.58 -17.30
CA PRO A 155 -5.83 6.55 -16.43
C PRO A 155 -7.31 6.32 -16.76
N ILE A 156 -7.74 5.06 -16.73
CA ILE A 156 -9.11 4.66 -17.12
C ILE A 156 -9.99 4.25 -15.91
N SER A 157 -9.57 4.54 -14.70
CA SER A 157 -10.36 4.34 -13.48
C SER A 157 -9.98 5.37 -12.42
N ILE A 158 -10.89 5.63 -11.49
CA ILE A 158 -10.61 6.51 -10.32
C ILE A 158 -9.44 5.98 -9.50
N TYR A 159 -9.33 4.64 -9.34
CA TYR A 159 -8.17 4.03 -8.71
C TYR A 159 -6.86 4.37 -9.45
N ALA A 160 -6.81 4.18 -10.77
CA ALA A 160 -5.62 4.49 -11.56
C ALA A 160 -5.29 5.99 -11.48
N ALA A 161 -6.29 6.87 -11.60
CA ALA A 161 -6.13 8.32 -11.45
C ALA A 161 -5.55 8.68 -10.08
N SER A 162 -6.02 8.05 -9.00
CA SER A 162 -5.48 8.28 -7.65
C SER A 162 -4.01 7.87 -7.54
N LYS A 163 -3.61 6.76 -8.17
CA LYS A 163 -2.21 6.31 -8.15
C LYS A 163 -1.30 7.21 -9.00
N LYS A 164 -1.78 7.65 -10.18
CA LYS A 164 -1.05 8.65 -10.99
C LYS A 164 -0.88 9.96 -10.22
N ALA A 165 -1.91 10.46 -9.55
CA ALA A 165 -1.81 11.66 -8.72
C ALA A 165 -0.75 11.52 -7.62
N ASN A 166 -0.62 10.33 -7.02
CA ASN A 166 0.42 10.07 -6.01
C ASN A 166 1.83 10.15 -6.62
N GLU A 167 2.04 9.68 -7.86
CA GLU A 167 3.33 9.80 -8.56
C GLU A 167 3.69 11.28 -8.82
N VAL A 168 2.72 12.08 -9.29
CA VAL A 168 2.91 13.52 -9.54
C VAL A 168 3.18 14.26 -8.23
N LEU A 169 2.43 13.95 -7.17
CA LEU A 169 2.62 14.52 -5.84
C LEU A 169 4.03 14.21 -5.30
N ALA A 170 4.47 12.96 -5.41
CA ALA A 170 5.79 12.53 -4.98
C ALA A 170 6.91 13.30 -5.69
N HIS A 171 6.79 13.51 -7.02
CA HIS A 171 7.74 14.32 -7.78
C HIS A 171 7.82 15.75 -7.24
N SER A 172 6.67 16.39 -6.97
CA SER A 172 6.61 17.74 -6.42
C SER A 172 7.28 17.84 -5.04
N TYR A 173 7.04 16.86 -4.15
CA TYR A 173 7.67 16.83 -2.82
C TYR A 173 9.18 16.55 -2.89
N HIS A 174 9.63 15.74 -3.85
CA HIS A 174 11.04 15.58 -4.12
C HIS A 174 11.69 16.91 -4.52
N HIS A 175 11.11 17.59 -5.51
CA HIS A 175 11.64 18.86 -6.02
C HIS A 175 11.67 19.98 -4.97
N LEU A 176 10.55 20.16 -4.26
CA LEU A 176 10.38 21.28 -3.32
C LEU A 176 11.08 21.06 -1.97
N TYR A 177 11.15 19.84 -1.48
CA TYR A 177 11.58 19.52 -0.10
C TYR A 177 12.71 18.53 -0.01
N ASN A 178 13.28 18.10 -1.15
CA ASN A 178 14.38 17.16 -1.23
C ASN A 178 14.08 15.85 -0.46
N ILE A 179 12.85 15.32 -0.63
CA ILE A 179 12.46 14.02 -0.13
C ILE A 179 12.74 13.00 -1.23
N GLU A 180 13.60 12.03 -0.97
CA GLU A 180 13.83 10.90 -1.88
C GLU A 180 12.55 10.06 -2.00
N THR A 181 12.04 9.89 -3.21
CA THR A 181 10.79 9.16 -3.46
C THR A 181 10.99 8.00 -4.41
N ALA A 182 10.32 6.87 -4.15
CA ALA A 182 10.23 5.75 -5.09
C ALA A 182 8.79 5.24 -5.15
N GLY A 183 8.16 5.38 -6.31
CA GLY A 183 6.82 4.85 -6.59
C GLY A 183 6.91 3.47 -7.23
N LEU A 184 6.31 2.45 -6.61
CA LEU A 184 6.33 1.08 -7.10
C LEU A 184 5.04 0.77 -7.86
N ARG A 185 5.11 0.61 -9.19
CA ARG A 185 3.97 0.25 -10.04
C ARG A 185 3.71 -1.26 -9.95
N PHE A 186 3.13 -1.70 -8.82
CA PHE A 186 2.80 -3.11 -8.63
C PHE A 186 1.85 -3.62 -9.71
N PHE A 187 2.19 -4.75 -10.31
CA PHE A 187 1.32 -5.58 -11.11
C PHE A 187 0.42 -6.43 -10.21
N THR A 188 -0.18 -7.51 -10.74
CA THR A 188 -1.00 -8.40 -9.94
C THR A 188 -0.11 -9.19 -8.97
N VAL A 189 -0.28 -8.97 -7.69
CA VAL A 189 0.50 -9.66 -6.65
C VAL A 189 -0.33 -10.83 -6.11
N TYR A 190 0.26 -12.00 -5.99
CA TYR A 190 -0.35 -13.19 -5.43
C TYR A 190 0.59 -13.87 -4.43
N GLY A 191 0.04 -14.77 -3.63
CA GLY A 191 0.82 -15.52 -2.64
C GLY A 191 0.05 -15.80 -1.36
N GLU A 192 0.75 -16.38 -0.40
CA GLU A 192 0.21 -16.71 0.92
C GLU A 192 -0.33 -15.46 1.62
N TYR A 193 -1.43 -15.60 2.35
CA TYR A 193 -2.15 -14.45 2.93
C TYR A 193 -2.60 -13.41 1.90
N GLY A 194 -2.81 -13.80 0.62
CA GLY A 194 -3.29 -12.92 -0.44
C GLY A 194 -4.62 -12.27 -0.16
N ARG A 195 -5.02 -11.33 -1.01
CA ARG A 195 -6.31 -10.63 -0.91
C ARG A 195 -7.46 -11.53 -1.35
N PRO A 196 -8.54 -11.64 -0.55
CA PRO A 196 -9.66 -12.54 -0.85
C PRO A 196 -10.56 -12.04 -1.99
N ASP A 197 -10.44 -10.77 -2.39
CA ASP A 197 -11.20 -10.16 -3.48
C ASP A 197 -10.56 -10.35 -4.87
N LEU A 198 -9.35 -10.93 -4.95
CA LEU A 198 -8.68 -11.22 -6.21
C LEU A 198 -9.13 -12.57 -6.81
N ALA A 199 -9.04 -12.67 -8.14
CA ALA A 199 -9.53 -13.82 -8.90
C ALA A 199 -8.94 -15.15 -8.39
N LEU A 200 -7.61 -15.22 -8.21
CA LEU A 200 -6.94 -16.43 -7.75
C LEU A 200 -7.54 -16.95 -6.43
N PHE A 201 -7.73 -16.08 -5.44
CA PHE A 201 -8.30 -16.47 -4.16
C PHE A 201 -9.78 -16.89 -4.31
N LYS A 202 -10.58 -16.09 -5.04
CA LYS A 202 -12.00 -16.38 -5.26
C LYS A 202 -12.20 -17.71 -5.98
N PHE A 203 -11.46 -17.94 -7.05
CA PHE A 203 -11.58 -19.16 -7.85
C PHE A 203 -11.17 -20.38 -7.04
N THR A 204 -10.00 -20.33 -6.38
CA THR A 204 -9.54 -21.42 -5.52
C THR A 204 -10.59 -21.75 -4.43
N LYS A 205 -11.10 -20.72 -3.73
CA LYS A 205 -12.12 -20.89 -2.69
C LYS A 205 -13.40 -21.50 -3.25
N ASN A 206 -13.89 -21.01 -4.39
CA ASN A 206 -15.14 -21.49 -4.98
C ASN A 206 -14.99 -22.93 -5.48
N ILE A 207 -13.88 -23.26 -6.13
CA ILE A 207 -13.59 -24.64 -6.57
C ILE A 207 -13.56 -25.61 -5.38
N LEU A 208 -12.86 -25.24 -4.30
CA LEU A 208 -12.79 -26.07 -3.09
C LEU A 208 -14.13 -26.25 -2.37
N LEU A 209 -15.08 -25.35 -2.60
CA LEU A 209 -16.44 -25.38 -2.03
C LEU A 209 -17.48 -25.87 -3.02
N ASP A 210 -17.06 -26.38 -4.17
CA ASP A 210 -17.94 -26.84 -5.27
C ASP A 210 -18.96 -25.76 -5.70
N LYS A 211 -18.50 -24.51 -5.78
CA LYS A 211 -19.29 -23.35 -6.19
C LYS A 211 -18.86 -22.85 -7.57
N PRO A 212 -19.79 -22.30 -8.37
CA PRO A 212 -19.47 -21.74 -9.67
C PRO A 212 -18.46 -20.59 -9.55
N ILE A 213 -17.65 -20.41 -10.59
CA ILE A 213 -16.75 -19.28 -10.75
C ILE A 213 -17.24 -18.36 -11.88
N ASP A 214 -17.09 -17.05 -11.69
CA ASP A 214 -17.41 -16.06 -12.71
C ASP A 214 -16.25 -15.98 -13.71
N VAL A 215 -16.48 -16.40 -14.94
CA VAL A 215 -15.53 -16.25 -16.04
C VAL A 215 -15.74 -14.88 -16.69
N TYR A 216 -14.80 -13.97 -16.47
CA TYR A 216 -14.88 -12.61 -17.01
C TYR A 216 -14.41 -12.57 -18.45
N ASN A 217 -15.11 -11.78 -19.29
CA ASN A 217 -14.78 -11.55 -20.70
C ASN A 217 -14.59 -12.87 -21.49
N GLY A 218 -15.47 -13.85 -21.25
CA GLY A 218 -15.40 -15.17 -21.94
C GLY A 218 -14.11 -15.97 -21.65
N GLY A 219 -13.30 -15.56 -20.66
CA GLY A 219 -11.99 -16.16 -20.37
C GLY A 219 -10.83 -15.54 -21.14
N GLU A 220 -11.10 -14.66 -22.10
CA GLU A 220 -10.07 -13.98 -22.91
C GLU A 220 -9.45 -12.81 -22.15
N MET A 221 -8.69 -13.11 -21.11
CA MET A 221 -7.96 -12.13 -20.32
C MET A 221 -6.54 -12.57 -20.05
N ALA A 222 -5.58 -11.69 -20.36
CA ALA A 222 -4.19 -11.83 -19.96
C ALA A 222 -3.84 -10.82 -18.86
N ARG A 223 -2.92 -11.19 -17.97
CA ARG A 223 -2.36 -10.32 -16.92
C ARG A 223 -0.89 -10.65 -16.71
N ASP A 224 -0.10 -9.62 -16.43
CA ASP A 224 1.24 -9.78 -15.89
C ASP A 224 1.21 -9.89 -14.36
N PHE A 225 2.19 -10.63 -13.82
CA PHE A 225 2.35 -10.92 -12.41
C PHE A 225 3.72 -10.48 -11.88
#